data_1529dc8e188df6d7dc30187ba077fdbf
#
_entry.id   1529dc8e188df6d7dc30187ba077fdbf
#
_cell.length_a   1.000
_cell.length_b   1.000
_cell.length_c   1.000
_cell.angle_alpha   90.00
_cell.angle_beta   90.00
_cell.angle_gamma   90.00
#
_symmetry.space_group_name_H-M   'P 1'
#
loop_
_entity.id
_entity.type
_entity.pdbx_description
1 polymer ?
#
loop_
_entity_poly.entity_id
_entity_poly.type
_entity_poly.pdbx_seq_one_letter_code
_entity_poly.pdbx_strand_id
1 'polypeptide(L)'
;VTTRNWAKETWIAAFSVPAIVTFLIARWGFGWPHADWFLFAVLAAGIPLIVDLIRSMIAGRFGSDMLAGISIVTSVVLGEYLAGSVIVLMLSGGAALEQYATRRASAVLGALAKRMPRVAHRQGAGKVEDIELDAVRLGDALVVFPHEVCPVDGEVVDGQGAMDESYLTGEPYGISKTRGSGVMSGAVNGAAALTIRVGRLPVDSRYAKIVEVMQQAEMDRPQLRRIADRLGVWYTVAALVVAGIGWFVSGHPTRFLAVLVIATPCPLLLAIPVAIIGAISLAASRSIIVKNPAMLEQVASCRTMIFDKTGTLTYGKPLLTEILCGPGFEEATVLRVAASLEQYSKHPLASAILDAAKKRGIGMEPIGEIEEKPGAGLTGRIGADEARITGRGKLQEELKGLALPPIEPGMESILLMNGEYAAAFRFRDEPREDSKSFLQHLNPKHGVKRIMLLSGDREAEVRYLAARVGITEALFGKTPEEKLEIVRAEAKRAPTLFIGDGINDAPAMQAATVGIAFGQNSDVTAEAADAVIMEPSLRKLDELIHIGRRMRRIALQSAIGGIALSMVGMGMAATGHLSPVAGAVAQEVIDVLAVLNAVRASLPGNDLPGDDLEERV
;
A
#
# COMPACT_ATOMS: atom_id res chain seq x y z
N VAL A 1 -12.04 -15.53 11.48
CA VAL A 1 -13.44 -15.80 11.09
C VAL A 1 -13.41 -16.93 10.07
N THR A 2 -13.85 -18.11 10.51
CA THR A 2 -13.71 -19.35 9.76
C THR A 2 -14.67 -19.40 8.56
N THR A 3 -14.18 -19.86 7.43
CA THR A 3 -14.88 -20.08 6.14
C THR A 3 -16.20 -20.88 6.24
N ARG A 4 -16.46 -21.51 7.37
CA ARG A 4 -17.62 -22.38 7.62
C ARG A 4 -18.94 -21.60 7.91
N ASN A 5 -18.87 -20.37 8.48
CA ASN A 5 -20.08 -19.59 8.77
C ASN A 5 -20.67 -18.88 7.54
N TRP A 6 -19.87 -18.63 6.56
CA TRP A 6 -20.21 -17.87 5.34
C TRP A 6 -21.10 -18.65 4.38
N ALA A 7 -20.92 -19.98 4.30
CA ALA A 7 -21.81 -20.83 3.50
C ALA A 7 -23.24 -20.83 4.04
N LYS A 8 -23.42 -20.71 5.37
CA LYS A 8 -24.72 -20.77 6.06
C LYS A 8 -25.61 -19.58 5.73
N GLU A 9 -25.09 -18.35 5.84
CA GLU A 9 -25.84 -17.11 5.57
C GLU A 9 -26.22 -17.00 4.09
N THR A 10 -25.30 -17.34 3.19
CA THR A 10 -25.56 -17.36 1.75
C THR A 10 -26.64 -18.38 1.38
N TRP A 11 -26.65 -19.56 2.03
CA TRP A 11 -27.68 -20.57 1.82
C TRP A 11 -29.04 -20.13 2.36
N ILE A 12 -29.08 -19.45 3.53
CA ILE A 12 -30.34 -18.90 4.06
C ILE A 12 -30.90 -17.85 3.11
N ALA A 13 -30.09 -16.93 2.60
CA ALA A 13 -30.53 -15.94 1.62
C ALA A 13 -31.02 -16.59 0.31
N ALA A 14 -30.27 -17.55 -0.23
CA ALA A 14 -30.63 -18.26 -1.46
C ALA A 14 -31.92 -19.07 -1.32
N PHE A 15 -32.22 -19.59 -0.13
CA PHE A 15 -33.48 -20.28 0.17
C PHE A 15 -34.63 -19.30 0.38
N SER A 16 -34.39 -18.16 1.05
CA SER A 16 -35.43 -17.19 1.41
C SER A 16 -36.06 -16.51 0.20
N VAL A 17 -35.25 -16.18 -0.83
CA VAL A 17 -35.77 -15.53 -2.04
C VAL A 17 -36.84 -16.37 -2.76
N PRO A 18 -36.59 -17.63 -3.19
CA PRO A 18 -37.60 -18.42 -3.86
C PRO A 18 -38.79 -18.73 -2.95
N ALA A 19 -38.59 -18.92 -1.64
CA ALA A 19 -39.68 -19.18 -0.70
C ALA A 19 -40.64 -17.97 -0.59
N ILE A 20 -40.10 -16.75 -0.46
CA ILE A 20 -40.91 -15.51 -0.44
C ILE A 20 -41.62 -15.31 -1.78
N VAL A 21 -40.93 -15.49 -2.89
CA VAL A 21 -41.54 -15.37 -4.24
C VAL A 21 -42.68 -16.39 -4.41
N THR A 22 -42.47 -17.64 -4.00
CA THR A 22 -43.49 -18.68 -4.05
C THR A 22 -44.69 -18.33 -3.16
N PHE A 23 -44.47 -17.79 -1.98
CA PHE A 23 -45.54 -17.24 -1.14
C PHE A 23 -46.36 -16.18 -1.85
N LEU A 24 -45.70 -15.18 -2.47
CA LEU A 24 -46.38 -14.07 -3.15
C LEU A 24 -47.23 -14.60 -4.31
N ILE A 25 -46.69 -15.50 -5.11
CA ILE A 25 -47.40 -16.13 -6.23
C ILE A 25 -48.58 -16.98 -5.71
N ALA A 26 -48.38 -17.81 -4.72
CA ALA A 26 -49.42 -18.68 -4.14
C ALA A 26 -50.55 -17.84 -3.52
N ARG A 27 -50.21 -16.79 -2.77
CA ARG A 27 -51.20 -15.97 -2.04
C ARG A 27 -51.96 -15.03 -2.97
N TRP A 28 -51.29 -14.32 -3.86
CA TRP A 28 -51.91 -13.30 -4.73
C TRP A 28 -52.28 -13.81 -6.12
N GLY A 29 -51.54 -14.79 -6.67
CA GLY A 29 -51.83 -15.39 -7.97
C GLY A 29 -52.91 -16.47 -7.91
N PHE A 30 -52.80 -17.37 -6.93
CA PHE A 30 -53.69 -18.51 -6.81
C PHE A 30 -54.70 -18.42 -5.64
N GLY A 31 -54.62 -17.40 -4.78
CA GLY A 31 -55.49 -17.21 -3.64
C GLY A 31 -55.35 -18.31 -2.56
N TRP A 32 -54.21 -18.97 -2.47
CA TRP A 32 -54.01 -20.15 -1.59
C TRP A 32 -53.98 -19.71 -0.11
N PRO A 33 -54.92 -20.19 0.74
CA PRO A 33 -55.03 -19.67 2.13
C PRO A 33 -53.89 -20.18 3.03
N HIS A 34 -53.23 -21.25 2.67
CA HIS A 34 -52.14 -21.85 3.44
C HIS A 34 -50.75 -21.50 2.92
N ALA A 35 -50.59 -20.44 2.12
CA ALA A 35 -49.29 -20.03 1.60
C ALA A 35 -48.30 -19.64 2.70
N ASP A 36 -48.78 -19.27 3.89
CA ASP A 36 -47.92 -18.83 5.02
C ASP A 36 -46.88 -19.88 5.46
N TRP A 37 -47.05 -21.16 5.09
CA TRP A 37 -46.04 -22.19 5.35
C TRP A 37 -44.68 -21.88 4.72
N PHE A 38 -44.64 -21.21 3.59
CA PHE A 38 -43.38 -20.78 2.98
C PHE A 38 -42.65 -19.76 3.85
N LEU A 39 -43.40 -18.86 4.49
CA LEU A 39 -42.84 -17.86 5.41
C LEU A 39 -42.34 -18.50 6.70
N PHE A 40 -43.07 -19.45 7.26
CA PHE A 40 -42.62 -20.23 8.42
C PHE A 40 -41.32 -20.98 8.14
N ALA A 41 -41.15 -21.53 6.93
CA ALA A 41 -39.91 -22.18 6.53
C ALA A 41 -38.73 -21.20 6.48
N VAL A 42 -38.95 -19.95 6.00
CA VAL A 42 -37.91 -18.90 6.02
C VAL A 42 -37.58 -18.48 7.45
N LEU A 43 -38.57 -18.25 8.30
CA LEU A 43 -38.37 -17.91 9.71
C LEU A 43 -37.64 -19.01 10.47
N ALA A 44 -37.95 -20.29 10.21
CA ALA A 44 -37.24 -21.42 10.76
C ALA A 44 -35.78 -21.49 10.28
N ALA A 45 -35.51 -21.19 9.01
CA ALA A 45 -34.15 -21.05 8.47
C ALA A 45 -33.38 -19.89 9.13
N GLY A 46 -34.07 -18.87 9.63
CA GLY A 46 -33.50 -17.74 10.37
C GLY A 46 -33.14 -18.01 11.82
N ILE A 47 -33.62 -19.11 12.42
CA ILE A 47 -33.34 -19.45 13.85
C ILE A 47 -31.85 -19.45 14.16
N PRO A 48 -30.94 -20.02 13.36
CA PRO A 48 -29.52 -19.97 13.63
C PRO A 48 -28.95 -18.56 13.73
N LEU A 49 -29.50 -17.58 12.98
CA LEU A 49 -29.08 -16.18 13.04
C LEU A 49 -29.46 -15.55 14.38
N ILE A 50 -30.68 -15.83 14.87
CA ILE A 50 -31.16 -15.37 16.18
C ILE A 50 -30.34 -16.00 17.31
N VAL A 51 -30.00 -17.28 17.22
CA VAL A 51 -29.16 -17.95 18.24
C VAL A 51 -27.77 -17.34 18.32
N ASP A 52 -27.14 -17.04 17.18
CA ASP A 52 -25.83 -16.40 17.14
C ASP A 52 -25.89 -14.97 17.69
N LEU A 53 -26.99 -14.27 17.46
CA LEU A 53 -27.24 -12.96 18.03
C LEU A 53 -27.37 -13.00 19.56
N ILE A 54 -28.18 -13.93 20.08
CA ILE A 54 -28.36 -14.10 21.54
C ILE A 54 -27.02 -14.45 22.19
N ARG A 55 -26.22 -15.33 21.59
CA ARG A 55 -24.86 -15.66 22.08
C ARG A 55 -23.95 -14.42 22.13
N SER A 56 -24.05 -13.57 21.12
CA SER A 56 -23.27 -12.32 21.06
C SER A 56 -23.70 -11.34 22.15
N MET A 57 -25.00 -11.26 22.43
CA MET A 57 -25.55 -10.43 23.52
C MET A 57 -25.08 -10.94 24.90
N ILE A 58 -25.14 -12.24 25.14
CA ILE A 58 -24.68 -12.86 26.41
C ILE A 58 -23.17 -12.63 26.59
N ALA A 59 -22.39 -12.58 25.48
CA ALA A 59 -20.97 -12.27 25.50
C ALA A 59 -20.66 -10.77 25.66
N GLY A 60 -21.68 -9.91 25.93
CA GLY A 60 -21.54 -8.47 26.12
C GLY A 60 -21.22 -7.68 24.84
N ARG A 61 -21.36 -8.29 23.68
CA ARG A 61 -21.13 -7.66 22.38
C ARG A 61 -22.45 -7.13 21.82
N PHE A 62 -22.78 -5.89 22.17
CA PHE A 62 -23.96 -5.20 21.67
C PHE A 62 -23.65 -4.60 20.30
N GLY A 63 -24.20 -5.19 19.24
CA GLY A 63 -24.06 -4.73 17.85
C GLY A 63 -25.40 -4.24 17.29
N SER A 64 -25.33 -3.65 16.10
CA SER A 64 -26.49 -3.20 15.32
C SER A 64 -27.45 -4.32 14.94
N ASP A 65 -26.95 -5.56 14.86
CA ASP A 65 -27.72 -6.75 14.52
C ASP A 65 -28.83 -7.04 15.57
N MET A 66 -28.73 -6.44 16.77
CA MET A 66 -29.78 -6.49 17.79
C MET A 66 -31.14 -6.00 17.27
N LEU A 67 -31.15 -4.90 16.50
CA LEU A 67 -32.41 -4.37 15.96
C LEU A 67 -33.06 -5.37 15.02
N ALA A 68 -32.29 -6.01 14.16
CA ALA A 68 -32.79 -7.06 13.25
C ALA A 68 -33.36 -8.26 14.03
N GLY A 69 -32.65 -8.75 15.07
CA GLY A 69 -33.14 -9.83 15.91
C GLY A 69 -34.41 -9.50 16.66
N ILE A 70 -34.50 -8.32 17.29
CA ILE A 70 -35.72 -7.86 17.96
C ILE A 70 -36.86 -7.74 16.95
N SER A 71 -36.58 -7.25 15.74
CA SER A 71 -37.56 -7.10 14.68
C SER A 71 -38.13 -8.46 14.21
N ILE A 72 -37.28 -9.49 14.05
CA ILE A 72 -37.72 -10.85 13.69
C ILE A 72 -38.64 -11.41 14.79
N VAL A 73 -38.22 -11.32 16.06
CA VAL A 73 -39.05 -11.82 17.17
C VAL A 73 -40.37 -11.05 17.25
N THR A 74 -40.34 -9.72 17.16
CA THR A 74 -41.52 -8.87 17.17
C THR A 74 -42.47 -9.19 16.00
N SER A 75 -41.94 -9.44 14.80
CA SER A 75 -42.74 -9.79 13.63
C SER A 75 -43.50 -11.10 13.82
N VAL A 76 -42.87 -12.11 14.43
CA VAL A 76 -43.53 -13.39 14.76
C VAL A 76 -44.63 -13.19 15.78
N VAL A 77 -44.36 -12.43 16.85
CA VAL A 77 -45.35 -12.15 17.92
C VAL A 77 -46.56 -11.38 17.39
N LEU A 78 -46.36 -10.46 16.45
CA LEU A 78 -47.41 -9.65 15.85
C LEU A 78 -48.15 -10.33 14.68
N GLY A 79 -47.72 -11.52 14.26
CA GLY A 79 -48.29 -12.20 13.10
C GLY A 79 -47.87 -11.63 11.74
N GLU A 80 -46.87 -10.74 11.71
CA GLU A 80 -46.34 -10.08 10.50
C GLU A 80 -45.24 -10.98 9.87
N TYR A 81 -45.59 -12.20 9.49
CA TYR A 81 -44.63 -13.24 9.05
C TYR A 81 -43.90 -12.86 7.77
N LEU A 82 -44.56 -12.12 6.86
CA LEU A 82 -43.88 -11.61 5.64
C LEU A 82 -42.79 -10.62 6.01
N ALA A 83 -43.07 -9.67 6.91
CA ALA A 83 -42.05 -8.72 7.37
C ALA A 83 -40.87 -9.46 8.01
N GLY A 84 -41.14 -10.41 8.92
CA GLY A 84 -40.10 -11.24 9.54
C GLY A 84 -39.25 -12.01 8.53
N SER A 85 -39.89 -12.59 7.50
CA SER A 85 -39.16 -13.31 6.44
C SER A 85 -38.27 -12.39 5.60
N VAL A 86 -38.74 -11.18 5.29
CA VAL A 86 -37.93 -10.18 4.59
C VAL A 86 -36.75 -9.74 5.47
N ILE A 87 -36.93 -9.60 6.80
CA ILE A 87 -35.81 -9.27 7.71
C ILE A 87 -34.78 -10.39 7.77
N VAL A 88 -35.22 -11.67 7.78
CA VAL A 88 -34.28 -12.82 7.68
C VAL A 88 -33.50 -12.76 6.37
N LEU A 89 -34.17 -12.44 5.26
CA LEU A 89 -33.52 -12.24 3.96
C LEU A 89 -32.53 -11.05 4.02
N MET A 90 -32.92 -9.90 4.58
CA MET A 90 -32.05 -8.74 4.75
C MET A 90 -30.78 -9.10 5.54
N LEU A 91 -30.93 -9.76 6.69
CA LEU A 91 -29.79 -10.09 7.56
C LEU A 91 -28.83 -11.07 6.85
N SER A 92 -29.38 -12.11 6.22
CA SER A 92 -28.58 -13.10 5.51
C SER A 92 -28.06 -12.58 4.16
N GLY A 93 -28.86 -11.80 3.43
CA GLY A 93 -28.51 -11.15 2.17
C GLY A 93 -27.49 -10.04 2.34
N GLY A 94 -27.63 -9.24 3.40
CA GLY A 94 -26.66 -8.20 3.76
C GLY A 94 -25.26 -8.79 3.99
N ALA A 95 -25.15 -9.88 4.75
CA ALA A 95 -23.89 -10.59 4.96
C ALA A 95 -23.32 -11.15 3.63
N ALA A 96 -24.17 -11.69 2.75
CA ALA A 96 -23.74 -12.16 1.43
C ALA A 96 -23.27 -11.01 0.52
N LEU A 97 -23.94 -9.86 0.57
CA LEU A 97 -23.58 -8.65 -0.18
C LEU A 97 -22.26 -8.05 0.32
N GLU A 98 -22.06 -8.01 1.65
CA GLU A 98 -20.77 -7.60 2.25
C GLU A 98 -19.62 -8.47 1.73
N GLN A 99 -19.83 -9.77 1.70
CA GLN A 99 -18.83 -10.70 1.17
C GLN A 99 -18.52 -10.46 -0.29
N TYR A 100 -19.55 -10.32 -1.12
CA TYR A 100 -19.38 -10.02 -2.54
C TYR A 100 -18.61 -8.72 -2.74
N ALA A 101 -19.01 -7.66 -2.05
CA ALA A 101 -18.38 -6.36 -2.13
C ALA A 101 -16.92 -6.40 -1.65
N THR A 102 -16.64 -7.09 -0.53
CA THR A 102 -15.30 -7.30 -0.01
C THR A 102 -14.44 -8.08 -1.01
N ARG A 103 -14.92 -9.20 -1.54
CA ARG A 103 -14.21 -9.98 -2.57
C ARG A 103 -13.94 -9.16 -3.82
N ARG A 104 -14.88 -8.34 -4.26
CA ARG A 104 -14.72 -7.47 -5.42
C ARG A 104 -13.67 -6.40 -5.15
N ALA A 105 -13.71 -5.81 -3.96
CA ALA A 105 -12.74 -4.81 -3.53
C ALA A 105 -11.33 -5.39 -3.36
N SER A 106 -11.20 -6.64 -2.88
CA SER A 106 -9.93 -7.36 -2.71
C SER A 106 -9.46 -8.11 -3.97
N ALA A 107 -10.11 -7.93 -5.11
CA ALA A 107 -9.81 -8.74 -6.31
C ALA A 107 -8.34 -8.61 -6.77
N VAL A 108 -7.75 -7.42 -6.68
CA VAL A 108 -6.35 -7.17 -7.03
C VAL A 108 -5.42 -7.90 -6.05
N LEU A 109 -5.70 -7.83 -4.74
CA LEU A 109 -4.91 -8.52 -3.72
C LEU A 109 -4.95 -10.05 -3.92
N GLY A 110 -6.14 -10.57 -4.25
CA GLY A 110 -6.32 -11.99 -4.57
C GLY A 110 -5.58 -12.41 -5.85
N ALA A 111 -5.50 -11.54 -6.86
CA ALA A 111 -4.74 -11.79 -8.08
C ALA A 111 -3.22 -11.81 -7.80
N LEU A 112 -2.74 -10.89 -6.96
CA LEU A 112 -1.36 -10.89 -6.47
C LEU A 112 -1.04 -12.20 -5.75
N ALA A 113 -1.82 -12.60 -4.75
CA ALA A 113 -1.58 -13.82 -4.00
C ALA A 113 -1.54 -15.10 -4.87
N LYS A 114 -2.28 -15.12 -5.99
CA LYS A 114 -2.32 -16.25 -6.93
C LYS A 114 -1.14 -16.31 -7.92
N ARG A 115 -0.32 -15.26 -8.02
CA ARG A 115 0.81 -15.22 -8.96
C ARG A 115 1.98 -16.11 -8.56
N MET A 116 2.13 -16.45 -7.28
CA MET A 116 3.21 -17.34 -6.87
C MET A 116 3.06 -18.72 -7.50
N PRO A 117 4.12 -19.24 -8.14
CA PRO A 117 4.11 -20.58 -8.67
C PRO A 117 3.93 -21.60 -7.52
N ARG A 118 3.28 -22.70 -7.79
CA ARG A 118 3.13 -23.81 -6.82
C ARG A 118 4.26 -24.82 -6.92
N VAL A 119 4.96 -24.81 -8.04
CA VAL A 119 6.03 -25.74 -8.40
C VAL A 119 7.30 -24.95 -8.64
N ALA A 120 8.43 -25.49 -8.24
CA ALA A 120 9.77 -25.00 -8.54
C ALA A 120 10.58 -26.10 -9.23
N HIS A 121 11.47 -25.74 -10.14
CA HIS A 121 12.25 -26.64 -10.95
C HIS A 121 13.65 -26.80 -10.38
N ARG A 122 13.85 -27.82 -9.52
CA ARG A 122 15.14 -28.06 -8.87
C ARG A 122 16.13 -28.74 -9.82
N GLN A 123 17.32 -28.18 -9.95
CA GLN A 123 18.41 -28.76 -10.71
C GLN A 123 19.12 -29.82 -9.85
N GLY A 124 18.94 -31.09 -10.20
CA GLY A 124 19.68 -32.22 -9.61
C GLY A 124 20.89 -32.64 -10.46
N ALA A 125 21.49 -33.79 -10.13
CA ALA A 125 22.63 -34.36 -10.88
C ALA A 125 22.25 -34.72 -12.34
N GLY A 126 22.19 -33.72 -13.22
CA GLY A 126 21.95 -33.86 -14.66
C GLY A 126 20.48 -33.92 -15.09
N LYS A 127 19.52 -33.70 -14.17
CA LYS A 127 18.08 -33.60 -14.49
C LYS A 127 17.43 -32.46 -13.70
N VAL A 128 16.43 -31.85 -14.30
CA VAL A 128 15.53 -30.89 -13.62
C VAL A 128 14.35 -31.68 -13.08
N GLU A 129 14.04 -31.48 -11.81
CA GLU A 129 12.94 -32.14 -11.10
C GLU A 129 11.93 -31.10 -10.63
N ASP A 130 10.66 -31.34 -10.89
CA ASP A 130 9.58 -30.52 -10.40
C ASP A 130 9.30 -30.86 -8.94
N ILE A 131 9.40 -29.85 -8.07
CA ILE A 131 9.12 -29.99 -6.64
C ILE A 131 8.05 -28.98 -6.22
N GLU A 132 7.26 -29.33 -5.20
CA GLU A 132 6.36 -28.35 -4.59
C GLU A 132 7.19 -27.19 -3.97
N LEU A 133 6.65 -25.97 -4.04
CA LEU A 133 7.35 -24.78 -3.55
C LEU A 133 7.77 -24.93 -2.07
N ASP A 134 6.92 -25.56 -1.24
CA ASP A 134 7.18 -25.78 0.18
C ASP A 134 8.33 -26.78 0.45
N ALA A 135 8.74 -27.56 -0.57
CA ALA A 135 9.86 -28.49 -0.48
C ALA A 135 11.22 -27.86 -0.82
N VAL A 136 11.26 -26.58 -1.23
CA VAL A 136 12.48 -25.83 -1.56
C VAL A 136 13.28 -25.57 -0.28
N ARG A 137 14.62 -25.73 -0.37
CA ARG A 137 15.56 -25.53 0.73
C ARG A 137 16.56 -24.41 0.40
N LEU A 138 17.10 -23.80 1.44
CA LEU A 138 18.19 -22.84 1.28
C LEU A 138 19.39 -23.49 0.58
N GLY A 139 19.94 -22.80 -0.42
CA GLY A 139 21.07 -23.28 -1.21
C GLY A 139 20.72 -24.18 -2.39
N ASP A 140 19.45 -24.61 -2.54
CA ASP A 140 19.01 -25.35 -3.74
C ASP A 140 19.29 -24.55 -5.00
N ALA A 141 19.66 -25.24 -6.09
CA ALA A 141 19.71 -24.65 -7.41
C ALA A 141 18.38 -24.85 -8.14
N LEU A 142 17.71 -23.76 -8.50
CA LEU A 142 16.44 -23.80 -9.22
C LEU A 142 16.60 -23.23 -10.63
N VAL A 143 16.00 -23.86 -11.60
CA VAL A 143 15.89 -23.34 -12.98
C VAL A 143 14.60 -22.55 -13.10
N VAL A 144 14.69 -21.30 -13.52
CA VAL A 144 13.54 -20.48 -13.89
C VAL A 144 13.49 -20.42 -15.41
N PHE A 145 12.47 -21.07 -15.98
CA PHE A 145 12.32 -21.13 -17.44
C PHE A 145 11.89 -19.79 -18.04
N PRO A 146 12.01 -19.59 -19.35
CA PRO A 146 11.52 -18.39 -20.02
C PRO A 146 10.04 -18.13 -19.71
N HIS A 147 9.71 -16.87 -19.40
CA HIS A 147 8.36 -16.38 -19.08
C HIS A 147 7.74 -16.96 -17.81
N GLU A 148 8.50 -17.69 -17.01
CA GLU A 148 8.05 -18.15 -15.68
C GLU A 148 8.27 -17.11 -14.59
N VAL A 149 7.47 -17.22 -13.55
CA VAL A 149 7.61 -16.41 -12.34
C VAL A 149 8.68 -17.00 -11.45
N CYS A 150 9.63 -16.17 -11.00
CA CYS A 150 10.68 -16.58 -10.08
C CYS A 150 10.07 -17.01 -8.73
N PRO A 151 10.32 -18.26 -8.28
CA PRO A 151 9.64 -18.81 -7.12
C PRO A 151 10.17 -18.31 -5.78
N VAL A 152 11.43 -17.87 -5.72
CA VAL A 152 12.14 -17.51 -4.48
C VAL A 152 13.10 -16.35 -4.70
N ASP A 153 13.51 -15.71 -3.62
CA ASP A 153 14.63 -14.76 -3.65
C ASP A 153 15.95 -15.54 -3.67
N GLY A 154 16.89 -15.09 -4.52
CA GLY A 154 18.17 -15.79 -4.68
C GLY A 154 19.17 -15.00 -5.51
N GLU A 155 20.21 -15.73 -5.97
CA GLU A 155 21.28 -15.19 -6.80
C GLU A 155 21.46 -16.06 -8.06
N VAL A 156 21.66 -15.43 -9.20
CA VAL A 156 21.94 -16.14 -10.46
C VAL A 156 23.29 -16.84 -10.39
N VAL A 157 23.29 -18.15 -10.56
CA VAL A 157 24.53 -18.97 -10.59
C VAL A 157 24.92 -19.37 -12.00
N ASP A 158 23.94 -19.44 -12.93
CA ASP A 158 24.20 -19.76 -14.33
C ASP A 158 23.14 -19.12 -15.24
N GLY A 159 23.53 -18.80 -16.47
CA GLY A 159 22.69 -18.11 -17.43
C GLY A 159 22.84 -16.60 -17.42
N GLN A 160 22.28 -15.96 -18.45
CA GLN A 160 22.15 -14.52 -18.58
C GLN A 160 20.85 -14.18 -19.29
N GLY A 161 20.17 -13.14 -18.83
CA GLY A 161 18.88 -12.74 -19.38
C GLY A 161 18.41 -11.43 -18.80
N ALA A 162 17.13 -11.14 -18.93
CA ALA A 162 16.48 -10.02 -18.27
C ALA A 162 15.29 -10.55 -17.47
N MET A 163 15.02 -9.98 -16.30
CA MET A 163 13.82 -10.25 -15.53
C MET A 163 12.94 -9.02 -15.46
N ASP A 164 11.65 -9.20 -15.67
CA ASP A 164 10.64 -8.17 -15.46
C ASP A 164 10.27 -8.15 -13.98
N GLU A 165 10.78 -7.14 -13.29
CA GLU A 165 10.51 -6.85 -11.89
C GLU A 165 9.50 -5.70 -11.74
N SER A 166 8.90 -5.21 -12.84
CA SER A 166 8.02 -4.04 -12.89
C SER A 166 6.86 -4.13 -11.89
N TYR A 167 6.38 -5.33 -11.69
CA TYR A 167 5.28 -5.62 -10.77
C TYR A 167 5.64 -5.41 -9.30
N LEU A 168 6.94 -5.50 -8.97
CA LEU A 168 7.47 -5.29 -7.63
C LEU A 168 8.12 -3.92 -7.49
N THR A 169 8.79 -3.45 -8.55
CA THR A 169 9.60 -2.23 -8.55
C THR A 169 8.87 -1.03 -9.17
N GLY A 170 7.84 -1.26 -9.99
CA GLY A 170 7.19 -0.24 -10.79
C GLY A 170 7.99 0.21 -12.02
N GLU A 171 9.21 -0.26 -12.21
CA GLU A 171 10.05 0.07 -13.37
C GLU A 171 9.66 -0.78 -14.58
N PRO A 172 9.23 -0.18 -15.72
CA PRO A 172 8.69 -0.91 -16.87
C PRO A 172 9.74 -1.61 -17.72
N TYR A 173 10.96 -1.78 -17.24
CA TYR A 173 12.08 -2.34 -18.00
C TYR A 173 12.53 -3.67 -17.41
N GLY A 174 12.82 -4.63 -18.28
CA GLY A 174 13.50 -5.86 -17.90
C GLY A 174 14.91 -5.54 -17.37
N ILE A 175 15.17 -5.93 -16.14
CA ILE A 175 16.47 -5.73 -15.48
C ILE A 175 17.40 -6.85 -15.93
N SER A 176 18.55 -6.49 -16.50
CA SER A 176 19.57 -7.46 -16.93
C SER A 176 20.09 -8.26 -15.73
N LYS A 177 20.09 -9.58 -15.85
CA LYS A 177 20.59 -10.54 -14.87
C LYS A 177 21.73 -11.36 -15.46
N THR A 178 22.81 -11.38 -14.73
CA THR A 178 24.01 -12.16 -15.05
C THR A 178 24.42 -12.93 -13.80
N ARG A 179 25.38 -13.82 -13.91
CA ARG A 179 25.92 -14.55 -12.77
C ARG A 179 26.33 -13.60 -11.64
N GLY A 180 25.88 -13.86 -10.41
CA GLY A 180 26.05 -12.99 -9.25
C GLY A 180 24.97 -11.94 -9.06
N SER A 181 24.04 -11.78 -10.01
CA SER A 181 22.91 -10.86 -9.87
C SER A 181 21.86 -11.41 -8.91
N GLY A 182 21.36 -10.57 -7.99
CA GLY A 182 20.21 -10.92 -7.16
C GLY A 182 18.93 -11.02 -7.99
N VAL A 183 18.06 -11.97 -7.64
CA VAL A 183 16.72 -12.13 -8.22
C VAL A 183 15.68 -12.12 -7.11
N MET A 184 14.49 -11.61 -7.44
CA MET A 184 13.37 -11.50 -6.49
C MET A 184 12.26 -12.48 -6.86
N SER A 185 11.68 -13.08 -5.84
CA SER A 185 10.46 -13.87 -5.99
C SER A 185 9.33 -13.00 -6.56
N GLY A 186 8.52 -13.57 -7.46
CA GLY A 186 7.44 -12.84 -8.13
C GLY A 186 7.86 -12.10 -9.41
N ALA A 187 9.17 -11.94 -9.71
CA ALA A 187 9.65 -11.41 -10.98
C ALA A 187 9.38 -12.40 -12.13
N VAL A 188 9.07 -11.89 -13.31
CA VAL A 188 8.87 -12.73 -14.51
C VAL A 188 10.16 -12.83 -15.29
N ASN A 189 10.64 -14.06 -15.54
CA ASN A 189 11.83 -14.28 -16.33
C ASN A 189 11.59 -13.92 -17.80
N GLY A 190 12.62 -13.40 -18.46
CA GLY A 190 12.58 -13.05 -19.86
C GLY A 190 12.69 -14.27 -20.80
N ALA A 191 13.35 -14.11 -21.94
CA ALA A 191 13.43 -15.11 -22.98
C ALA A 191 14.49 -16.21 -22.75
N ALA A 192 15.36 -16.08 -21.74
CA ALA A 192 16.44 -17.02 -21.45
C ALA A 192 16.23 -17.72 -20.10
N ALA A 193 16.50 -19.02 -20.02
CA ALA A 193 16.47 -19.73 -18.74
C ALA A 193 17.60 -19.25 -17.83
N LEU A 194 17.30 -19.10 -16.54
CA LEU A 194 18.25 -18.72 -15.50
C LEU A 194 18.30 -19.80 -14.43
N THR A 195 19.49 -20.17 -13.99
CA THR A 195 19.65 -21.00 -12.80
C THR A 195 19.98 -20.09 -11.61
N ILE A 196 19.17 -20.20 -10.58
CA ILE A 196 19.28 -19.39 -9.36
C ILE A 196 19.62 -20.27 -8.15
N ARG A 197 20.39 -19.74 -7.22
CA ARG A 197 20.59 -20.36 -5.90
C ARG A 197 19.65 -19.73 -4.90
N VAL A 198 18.90 -20.55 -4.19
CA VAL A 198 17.94 -20.10 -3.18
C VAL A 198 18.63 -19.38 -2.03
N GLY A 199 18.35 -18.11 -1.86
CA GLY A 199 18.85 -17.26 -0.78
C GLY A 199 17.90 -17.11 0.40
N ARG A 200 16.58 -17.28 0.17
CA ARG A 200 15.53 -17.25 1.20
C ARG A 200 14.51 -18.34 0.94
N LEU A 201 13.91 -18.87 2.01
CA LEU A 201 12.81 -19.83 1.87
C LEU A 201 11.60 -19.16 1.22
N PRO A 202 10.74 -19.93 0.52
CA PRO A 202 9.53 -19.40 -0.12
C PRO A 202 8.63 -18.60 0.83
N VAL A 203 8.44 -19.07 2.07
CA VAL A 203 7.65 -18.38 3.11
C VAL A 203 8.28 -17.07 3.59
N ASP A 204 9.60 -16.96 3.52
CA ASP A 204 10.38 -15.78 3.92
C ASP A 204 10.73 -14.89 2.72
N SER A 205 10.25 -15.24 1.53
CA SER A 205 10.50 -14.48 0.31
C SER A 205 9.86 -13.09 0.41
N ARG A 206 10.45 -12.12 -0.29
CA ARG A 206 9.92 -10.75 -0.31
C ARG A 206 8.47 -10.72 -0.77
N TYR A 207 8.14 -11.49 -1.77
CA TYR A 207 6.77 -11.57 -2.28
C TYR A 207 5.80 -12.15 -1.25
N ALA A 208 6.16 -13.25 -0.58
CA ALA A 208 5.33 -13.86 0.47
C ALA A 208 5.05 -12.87 1.61
N LYS A 209 6.07 -12.13 2.06
CA LYS A 209 5.90 -11.08 3.07
C LYS A 209 4.99 -9.94 2.62
N ILE A 210 5.09 -9.50 1.37
CA ILE A 210 4.18 -8.50 0.79
C ILE A 210 2.74 -8.99 0.85
N VAL A 211 2.48 -10.23 0.41
CA VAL A 211 1.13 -10.81 0.43
C VAL A 211 0.62 -10.97 1.85
N GLU A 212 1.46 -11.42 2.79
CA GLU A 212 1.10 -11.55 4.21
C GLU A 212 0.71 -10.20 4.83
N VAL A 213 1.52 -9.18 4.63
CA VAL A 213 1.26 -7.81 5.11
C VAL A 213 -0.05 -7.27 4.56
N MET A 214 -0.31 -7.49 3.26
CA MET A 214 -1.56 -7.06 2.63
C MET A 214 -2.78 -7.79 3.20
N GLN A 215 -2.66 -9.08 3.50
CA GLN A 215 -3.73 -9.86 4.16
C GLN A 215 -3.97 -9.41 5.60
N GLN A 216 -2.91 -9.10 6.36
CA GLN A 216 -3.02 -8.55 7.70
C GLN A 216 -3.72 -7.19 7.71
N ALA A 217 -3.38 -6.31 6.76
CA ALA A 217 -4.03 -5.01 6.59
C ALA A 217 -5.55 -5.13 6.35
N GLU A 218 -6.02 -6.18 5.67
CA GLU A 218 -7.47 -6.42 5.52
C GLU A 218 -8.18 -6.75 6.85
N MET A 219 -7.45 -7.32 7.81
CA MET A 219 -8.02 -7.74 9.10
C MET A 219 -8.04 -6.62 10.15
N ASP A 220 -7.20 -5.60 10.01
CA ASP A 220 -7.10 -4.50 10.95
C ASP A 220 -8.36 -3.62 10.93
N ARG A 221 -8.74 -3.11 12.11
CA ARG A 221 -9.93 -2.26 12.27
C ARG A 221 -9.56 -0.78 12.30
N PRO A 222 -9.76 -0.05 11.19
CA PRO A 222 -9.52 1.38 11.09
C PRO A 222 -10.33 2.21 12.11
N GLN A 223 -9.93 3.45 12.33
CA GLN A 223 -10.59 4.34 13.30
C GLN A 223 -12.03 4.65 12.92
N LEU A 224 -12.33 4.88 11.63
CA LEU A 224 -13.70 5.11 11.15
C LEU A 224 -14.62 3.95 11.50
N ARG A 225 -14.16 2.72 11.40
CA ARG A 225 -14.95 1.55 11.81
C ARG A 225 -15.24 1.54 13.30
N ARG A 226 -14.27 1.92 14.17
CA ARG A 226 -14.49 2.03 15.62
C ARG A 226 -15.49 3.15 15.97
N ILE A 227 -15.46 4.26 15.23
CA ILE A 227 -16.43 5.35 15.38
C ILE A 227 -17.81 4.86 14.93
N ALA A 228 -17.89 4.16 13.80
CA ALA A 228 -19.12 3.58 13.31
C ALA A 228 -19.75 2.60 14.30
N ASP A 229 -18.96 1.69 14.88
CA ASP A 229 -19.42 0.74 15.90
C ASP A 229 -20.00 1.49 17.13
N ARG A 230 -19.34 2.56 17.58
CA ARG A 230 -19.79 3.38 18.71
C ARG A 230 -21.07 4.17 18.38
N LEU A 231 -21.14 4.77 17.20
CA LEU A 231 -22.33 5.47 16.72
C LEU A 231 -23.50 4.51 16.55
N GLY A 232 -23.26 3.29 16.10
CA GLY A 232 -24.28 2.24 15.95
C GLY A 232 -24.99 1.91 17.26
N VAL A 233 -24.27 1.90 18.39
CA VAL A 233 -24.88 1.68 19.71
C VAL A 233 -25.86 2.81 20.07
N TRP A 234 -25.45 4.07 19.94
CA TRP A 234 -26.31 5.22 20.20
C TRP A 234 -27.51 5.29 19.25
N TYR A 235 -27.27 4.97 17.97
CA TYR A 235 -28.32 4.90 16.97
C TYR A 235 -29.36 3.82 17.32
N THR A 236 -28.93 2.66 17.80
CA THR A 236 -29.83 1.58 18.27
C THR A 236 -30.72 2.05 19.40
N VAL A 237 -30.17 2.75 20.39
CA VAL A 237 -30.96 3.31 21.50
C VAL A 237 -31.99 4.34 21.00
N ALA A 238 -31.56 5.24 20.10
CA ALA A 238 -32.45 6.24 19.51
C ALA A 238 -33.58 5.58 18.70
N ALA A 239 -33.28 4.53 17.93
CA ALA A 239 -34.28 3.78 17.16
C ALA A 239 -35.33 3.12 18.07
N LEU A 240 -34.90 2.49 19.18
CA LEU A 240 -35.80 1.88 20.16
C LEU A 240 -36.71 2.92 20.82
N VAL A 241 -36.18 4.10 21.14
CA VAL A 241 -36.97 5.22 21.69
C VAL A 241 -38.02 5.70 20.70
N VAL A 242 -37.64 5.95 19.44
CA VAL A 242 -38.57 6.38 18.38
C VAL A 242 -39.62 5.31 18.14
N ALA A 243 -39.26 4.04 18.08
CA ALA A 243 -40.19 2.92 17.95
C ALA A 243 -41.18 2.85 19.11
N GLY A 244 -40.69 3.00 20.35
CA GLY A 244 -41.53 3.03 21.55
C GLY A 244 -42.50 4.21 21.55
N ILE A 245 -42.06 5.41 21.20
CA ILE A 245 -42.91 6.60 21.05
C ILE A 245 -43.98 6.37 19.96
N GLY A 246 -43.57 5.88 18.79
CA GLY A 246 -44.49 5.58 17.69
C GLY A 246 -45.59 4.59 18.09
N TRP A 247 -45.25 3.55 18.83
CA TRP A 247 -46.21 2.61 19.40
C TRP A 247 -47.11 3.26 20.44
N PHE A 248 -46.55 3.91 21.45
CA PHE A 248 -47.28 4.50 22.56
C PHE A 248 -48.30 5.57 22.09
N VAL A 249 -47.85 6.46 21.21
CA VAL A 249 -48.72 7.56 20.68
C VAL A 249 -49.83 7.03 19.77
N SER A 250 -49.56 5.97 19.01
CA SER A 250 -50.52 5.44 18.04
C SER A 250 -51.44 4.34 18.57
N GLY A 251 -51.03 3.64 19.64
CA GLY A 251 -51.69 2.42 20.13
C GLY A 251 -51.46 1.20 19.21
N HIS A 252 -50.73 1.33 18.08
CA HIS A 252 -50.52 0.24 17.10
C HIS A 252 -49.11 -0.34 17.23
N PRO A 253 -48.94 -1.59 17.72
CA PRO A 253 -47.62 -2.22 17.88
C PRO A 253 -46.91 -2.47 16.56
N THR A 254 -47.64 -2.51 15.41
CA THR A 254 -47.04 -2.62 14.09
C THR A 254 -46.13 -1.44 13.71
N ARG A 255 -46.38 -0.23 14.31
CA ARG A 255 -45.49 0.93 14.12
C ARG A 255 -44.14 0.74 14.79
N PHE A 256 -44.12 0.07 15.96
CA PHE A 256 -42.88 -0.30 16.62
C PHE A 256 -42.02 -1.17 15.70
N LEU A 257 -42.62 -2.21 15.13
CA LEU A 257 -41.95 -3.08 14.16
C LEU A 257 -41.48 -2.29 12.93
N ALA A 258 -42.34 -1.45 12.34
CA ALA A 258 -42.01 -0.69 11.13
C ALA A 258 -40.79 0.22 11.32
N VAL A 259 -40.69 0.88 12.50
CA VAL A 259 -39.53 1.72 12.85
C VAL A 259 -38.28 0.87 13.02
N LEU A 260 -38.35 -0.25 13.75
CA LEU A 260 -37.18 -1.10 13.97
C LEU A 260 -36.60 -1.67 12.69
N VAL A 261 -37.46 -2.06 11.77
CA VAL A 261 -37.05 -2.68 10.49
C VAL A 261 -36.23 -1.71 9.65
N ILE A 262 -36.69 -0.45 9.51
CA ILE A 262 -35.97 0.56 8.73
C ILE A 262 -34.81 1.21 9.48
N ALA A 263 -34.72 0.97 10.79
CA ALA A 263 -33.66 1.52 11.64
C ALA A 263 -32.38 0.68 11.66
N THR A 264 -32.24 -0.34 10.83
CA THR A 264 -30.99 -1.14 10.82
C THR A 264 -29.84 -0.30 10.27
N PRO A 265 -28.72 -0.09 11.03
CA PRO A 265 -27.62 0.76 10.59
C PRO A 265 -26.61 0.03 9.66
N CYS A 266 -27.09 -0.90 8.84
CA CYS A 266 -26.27 -1.66 7.90
C CYS A 266 -25.37 -0.79 7.00
N PRO A 267 -25.82 0.38 6.44
CA PRO A 267 -24.96 1.23 5.62
C PRO A 267 -23.69 1.69 6.34
N LEU A 268 -23.78 1.96 7.64
CA LEU A 268 -22.63 2.38 8.46
C LEU A 268 -21.61 1.25 8.63
N LEU A 269 -22.09 0.02 8.79
CA LEU A 269 -21.24 -1.13 9.09
C LEU A 269 -20.62 -1.76 7.85
N LEU A 270 -21.34 -1.73 6.73
CA LEU A 270 -20.92 -2.38 5.49
C LEU A 270 -20.09 -1.46 4.60
N ALA A 271 -20.51 -0.20 4.43
CA ALA A 271 -19.90 0.69 3.46
C ALA A 271 -18.48 1.11 3.83
N ILE A 272 -18.18 1.33 5.11
CA ILE A 272 -16.85 1.76 5.56
C ILE A 272 -15.79 0.69 5.28
N PRO A 273 -15.93 -0.58 5.73
CA PRO A 273 -14.98 -1.64 5.40
C PRO A 273 -14.79 -1.84 3.90
N VAL A 274 -15.89 -1.85 3.12
CA VAL A 274 -15.84 -2.02 1.67
C VAL A 274 -15.04 -0.90 1.01
N ALA A 275 -15.24 0.36 1.42
CA ALA A 275 -14.49 1.49 0.88
C ALA A 275 -12.98 1.39 1.21
N ILE A 276 -12.63 0.97 2.44
CA ILE A 276 -11.24 0.82 2.88
C ILE A 276 -10.55 -0.30 2.10
N ILE A 277 -11.16 -1.47 2.02
CA ILE A 277 -10.60 -2.60 1.27
C ILE A 277 -10.47 -2.25 -0.22
N GLY A 278 -11.45 -1.55 -0.77
CA GLY A 278 -11.40 -1.03 -2.13
C GLY A 278 -10.22 -0.09 -2.37
N ALA A 279 -9.95 0.81 -1.43
CA ALA A 279 -8.82 1.73 -1.50
C ALA A 279 -7.47 1.02 -1.36
N ILE A 280 -7.36 0.01 -0.46
CA ILE A 280 -6.16 -0.83 -0.34
C ILE A 280 -5.90 -1.56 -1.67
N SER A 281 -6.94 -2.14 -2.26
CA SER A 281 -6.85 -2.83 -3.56
C SER A 281 -6.39 -1.88 -4.68
N LEU A 282 -6.94 -0.67 -4.72
CA LEU A 282 -6.54 0.36 -5.69
C LEU A 282 -5.08 0.80 -5.46
N ALA A 283 -4.66 1.05 -4.21
CA ALA A 283 -3.28 1.39 -3.88
C ALA A 283 -2.32 0.29 -4.32
N ALA A 284 -2.65 -0.97 -4.05
CA ALA A 284 -1.87 -2.12 -4.46
C ALA A 284 -1.69 -2.23 -5.99
N SER A 285 -2.74 -1.94 -6.77
CA SER A 285 -2.67 -1.89 -8.24
C SER A 285 -1.75 -0.78 -8.77
N ARG A 286 -1.40 0.19 -7.92
CA ARG A 286 -0.52 1.33 -8.21
C ARG A 286 0.87 1.19 -7.57
N SER A 287 1.28 -0.04 -7.22
CA SER A 287 2.57 -0.33 -6.56
C SER A 287 2.74 0.34 -5.19
N ILE A 288 1.63 0.54 -4.46
CA ILE A 288 1.61 1.09 -3.11
C ILE A 288 1.06 0.03 -2.16
N ILE A 289 1.89 -0.44 -1.24
CA ILE A 289 1.52 -1.46 -0.26
C ILE A 289 1.09 -0.78 1.03
N VAL A 290 -0.19 -0.88 1.36
CA VAL A 290 -0.75 -0.37 2.61
C VAL A 290 -0.66 -1.46 3.66
N LYS A 291 0.10 -1.23 4.73
CA LYS A 291 0.22 -2.15 5.88
C LYS A 291 -0.78 -1.84 6.97
N ASN A 292 -0.98 -0.57 7.25
CA ASN A 292 -1.92 -0.10 8.26
C ASN A 292 -3.08 0.64 7.59
N PRO A 293 -4.28 0.06 7.51
CA PRO A 293 -5.43 0.70 6.86
C PRO A 293 -5.83 2.03 7.48
N ALA A 294 -5.55 2.24 8.78
CA ALA A 294 -5.87 3.50 9.44
C ALA A 294 -5.11 4.69 8.85
N MET A 295 -3.96 4.45 8.21
CA MET A 295 -3.21 5.50 7.54
C MET A 295 -3.98 6.13 6.37
N LEU A 296 -4.82 5.35 5.63
CA LEU A 296 -5.65 5.88 4.53
C LEU A 296 -6.64 6.94 5.02
N GLU A 297 -7.10 6.83 6.27
CA GLU A 297 -7.98 7.82 6.87
C GLU A 297 -7.20 9.06 7.32
N GLN A 298 -5.97 8.87 7.75
CA GLN A 298 -5.13 9.89 8.39
C GLN A 298 -4.30 10.68 7.39
N VAL A 299 -3.82 10.05 6.30
CA VAL A 299 -2.95 10.69 5.30
C VAL A 299 -3.58 11.96 4.73
N ALA A 300 -4.88 11.95 4.51
CA ALA A 300 -5.63 13.11 4.03
C ALA A 300 -5.76 14.24 5.06
N SER A 301 -5.53 13.97 6.33
CA SER A 301 -5.61 14.94 7.43
C SER A 301 -4.26 15.54 7.81
N CYS A 302 -3.15 15.02 7.29
CA CYS A 302 -1.82 15.52 7.59
C CYS A 302 -1.67 16.98 7.16
N ARG A 303 -1.09 17.78 8.07
CA ARG A 303 -0.85 19.22 7.89
C ARG A 303 0.63 19.56 7.88
N THR A 304 1.46 18.67 8.44
CA THR A 304 2.91 18.74 8.39
C THR A 304 3.42 17.56 7.57
N MET A 305 4.34 17.79 6.66
CA MET A 305 5.07 16.77 5.92
C MET A 305 6.55 16.92 6.17
N ILE A 306 7.20 15.84 6.57
CA ILE A 306 8.63 15.78 6.84
C ILE A 306 9.24 14.77 5.87
N PHE A 307 10.21 15.24 5.11
CA PHE A 307 10.93 14.42 4.14
C PHE A 307 12.36 14.16 4.63
N ASP A 308 12.80 12.91 4.56
CA ASP A 308 14.23 12.64 4.55
C ASP A 308 14.86 13.10 3.22
N LYS A 309 16.17 13.31 3.21
CA LYS A 309 16.90 13.76 2.01
C LYS A 309 17.12 12.60 1.03
N THR A 310 17.88 11.61 1.49
CA THR A 310 18.49 10.60 0.63
C THR A 310 17.48 9.53 0.22
N GLY A 311 17.41 9.19 -1.08
CA GLY A 311 16.47 8.20 -1.59
C GLY A 311 15.00 8.65 -1.59
N THR A 312 14.67 9.78 -0.95
CA THR A 312 13.32 10.34 -0.87
C THR A 312 13.13 11.52 -1.82
N LEU A 313 13.69 12.68 -1.50
CA LEU A 313 13.68 13.86 -2.39
C LEU A 313 14.76 13.79 -3.47
N THR A 314 15.76 12.94 -3.28
CA THR A 314 16.84 12.66 -4.21
C THR A 314 16.77 11.22 -4.69
N TYR A 315 17.56 10.89 -5.70
CA TYR A 315 17.63 9.51 -6.19
C TYR A 315 18.39 8.56 -5.26
N GLY A 316 19.12 9.08 -4.25
CA GLY A 316 19.97 8.29 -3.36
C GLY A 316 21.18 7.68 -4.08
N LYS A 317 21.43 8.10 -5.31
CA LYS A 317 22.58 7.69 -6.11
C LYS A 317 23.37 8.94 -6.48
N PRO A 318 24.65 9.05 -6.06
CA PRO A 318 25.49 10.15 -6.48
C PRO A 318 25.59 10.23 -8.00
N LEU A 319 25.41 11.42 -8.56
CA LEU A 319 25.65 11.66 -9.97
C LEU A 319 26.94 12.46 -10.11
N LEU A 320 27.74 12.13 -11.13
CA LEU A 320 28.90 12.93 -11.51
C LEU A 320 28.44 14.27 -12.10
N THR A 321 28.66 15.36 -11.37
CA THR A 321 28.17 16.70 -11.74
C THR A 321 29.26 17.56 -12.39
N GLU A 322 30.53 17.35 -12.05
CA GLU A 322 31.64 18.15 -12.55
C GLU A 322 32.94 17.33 -12.61
N ILE A 323 33.72 17.58 -13.64
CA ILE A 323 35.08 17.04 -13.80
C ILE A 323 36.02 18.25 -13.89
N LEU A 324 36.90 18.41 -12.91
CA LEU A 324 37.91 19.45 -12.88
C LEU A 324 39.26 18.85 -13.28
N CYS A 325 39.65 19.07 -14.53
CA CYS A 325 40.90 18.56 -15.06
C CYS A 325 42.12 19.34 -14.55
N GLY A 326 43.18 18.62 -14.28
CA GLY A 326 44.51 19.20 -14.04
C GLY A 326 45.15 19.78 -15.34
N PRO A 327 46.20 20.58 -15.20
CA PRO A 327 46.89 21.15 -16.34
C PRO A 327 47.43 20.04 -17.27
N GLY A 328 47.08 20.15 -18.57
CA GLY A 328 47.53 19.18 -19.58
C GLY A 328 46.67 17.92 -19.74
N PHE A 329 45.57 17.78 -18.99
CA PHE A 329 44.66 16.64 -19.08
C PHE A 329 43.34 17.04 -19.72
N GLU A 330 42.82 16.20 -20.63
CA GLU A 330 41.53 16.36 -21.28
C GLU A 330 40.43 15.58 -20.55
N GLU A 331 39.22 16.13 -20.49
CA GLU A 331 38.07 15.55 -19.78
C GLU A 331 37.75 14.13 -20.27
N ALA A 332 37.77 13.88 -21.59
CA ALA A 332 37.51 12.57 -22.15
C ALA A 332 38.55 11.53 -21.72
N THR A 333 39.81 11.94 -21.60
CA THR A 333 40.91 11.06 -21.19
C THR A 333 40.83 10.70 -19.72
N VAL A 334 40.63 11.70 -18.83
CA VAL A 334 40.53 11.44 -17.40
C VAL A 334 39.29 10.63 -17.04
N LEU A 335 38.17 10.84 -17.76
CA LEU A 335 36.94 10.06 -17.55
C LEU A 335 37.14 8.61 -18.05
N ARG A 336 37.83 8.39 -19.16
CA ARG A 336 38.18 7.05 -19.67
C ARG A 336 39.01 6.30 -18.64
N VAL A 337 40.10 6.89 -18.17
CA VAL A 337 40.99 6.32 -17.16
C VAL A 337 40.25 6.00 -15.86
N ALA A 338 39.46 6.95 -15.36
CA ALA A 338 38.66 6.75 -14.17
C ALA A 338 37.63 5.62 -14.33
N ALA A 339 36.90 5.60 -15.45
CA ALA A 339 35.91 4.56 -15.71
C ALA A 339 36.58 3.18 -15.87
N SER A 340 37.76 3.12 -16.53
CA SER A 340 38.52 1.88 -16.66
C SER A 340 38.98 1.34 -15.30
N LEU A 341 39.35 2.18 -14.34
CA LEU A 341 39.64 1.77 -12.95
C LEU A 341 38.38 1.33 -12.20
N GLU A 342 37.37 2.16 -12.19
CA GLU A 342 36.16 1.99 -11.37
C GLU A 342 35.28 0.81 -11.80
N GLN A 343 35.45 0.24 -13.01
CA GLN A 343 34.76 -1.01 -13.39
C GLN A 343 35.11 -2.19 -12.46
N TYR A 344 36.19 -2.11 -11.70
CA TYR A 344 36.62 -3.14 -10.76
C TYR A 344 36.33 -2.80 -9.30
N SER A 345 35.77 -1.60 -9.02
CA SER A 345 35.46 -1.15 -7.67
C SER A 345 34.00 -1.41 -7.31
N LYS A 346 33.74 -1.71 -6.04
CA LYS A 346 32.39 -1.77 -5.45
C LYS A 346 32.00 -0.47 -4.74
N HIS A 347 32.80 0.58 -4.87
CA HIS A 347 32.53 1.85 -4.22
C HIS A 347 31.25 2.51 -4.80
N PRO A 348 30.37 3.13 -3.97
CA PRO A 348 29.13 3.78 -4.46
C PRO A 348 29.35 4.84 -5.57
N LEU A 349 30.50 5.51 -5.59
CA LEU A 349 30.82 6.53 -6.62
C LEU A 349 31.26 5.91 -7.95
N ALA A 350 31.67 4.64 -7.98
CA ALA A 350 32.10 3.96 -9.19
C ALA A 350 31.01 3.95 -10.26
N SER A 351 29.78 3.62 -9.87
CA SER A 351 28.64 3.57 -10.80
C SER A 351 28.39 4.93 -11.47
N ALA A 352 28.58 6.04 -10.76
CA ALA A 352 28.39 7.37 -11.31
C ALA A 352 29.42 7.72 -12.40
N ILE A 353 30.68 7.29 -12.23
CA ILE A 353 31.74 7.46 -13.22
C ILE A 353 31.47 6.58 -14.45
N LEU A 354 31.09 5.32 -14.22
CA LEU A 354 30.77 4.37 -15.29
C LEU A 354 29.57 4.84 -16.13
N ASP A 355 28.52 5.30 -15.48
CA ASP A 355 27.33 5.85 -16.16
C ASP A 355 27.64 7.11 -16.96
N ALA A 356 28.51 7.99 -16.42
CA ALA A 356 28.93 9.19 -17.12
C ALA A 356 29.77 8.85 -18.37
N ALA A 357 30.67 7.88 -18.28
CA ALA A 357 31.45 7.40 -19.41
C ALA A 357 30.56 6.77 -20.49
N LYS A 358 29.60 5.92 -20.08
CA LYS A 358 28.63 5.29 -20.98
C LYS A 358 27.76 6.30 -21.70
N LYS A 359 27.21 7.29 -20.99
CA LYS A 359 26.38 8.38 -21.58
C LYS A 359 27.15 9.19 -22.63
N ARG A 360 28.47 9.36 -22.47
CA ARG A 360 29.34 10.08 -23.40
C ARG A 360 29.96 9.20 -24.48
N GLY A 361 29.61 7.91 -24.51
CA GLY A 361 30.15 6.96 -25.50
C GLY A 361 31.65 6.68 -25.35
N ILE A 362 32.20 6.88 -24.14
CA ILE A 362 33.63 6.67 -23.88
C ILE A 362 33.85 5.19 -23.55
N GLY A 363 34.67 4.53 -24.38
CA GLY A 363 35.09 3.13 -24.18
C GLY A 363 36.06 2.99 -23.00
N MET A 364 35.96 1.88 -22.28
CA MET A 364 36.87 1.53 -21.18
C MET A 364 38.02 0.67 -21.70
N GLU A 365 39.20 0.84 -21.12
CA GLU A 365 40.40 0.08 -21.46
C GLU A 365 40.65 -1.02 -20.42
N PRO A 366 41.22 -2.17 -20.84
CA PRO A 366 41.63 -3.20 -19.91
C PRO A 366 42.78 -2.68 -19.03
N ILE A 367 42.69 -2.97 -17.71
CA ILE A 367 43.69 -2.56 -16.71
C ILE A 367 44.47 -3.77 -16.23
N GLY A 368 45.80 -3.62 -16.15
CA GLY A 368 46.68 -4.55 -15.47
C GLY A 368 46.92 -4.14 -14.00
N GLU A 369 47.23 -5.10 -13.16
CA GLU A 369 47.68 -4.89 -11.76
C GLU A 369 46.79 -3.95 -10.93
N ILE A 370 45.52 -4.39 -10.72
CA ILE A 370 44.57 -3.59 -9.92
C ILE A 370 44.70 -3.93 -8.43
N GLU A 371 44.79 -2.91 -7.61
CA GLU A 371 44.80 -3.04 -6.17
C GLU A 371 43.83 -2.03 -5.51
N GLU A 372 42.85 -2.52 -4.76
CA GLU A 372 41.96 -1.69 -3.92
C GLU A 372 42.28 -1.90 -2.44
N LYS A 373 42.90 -0.90 -1.83
CA LYS A 373 43.20 -0.92 -0.37
C LYS A 373 42.13 -0.13 0.40
N PRO A 374 41.51 -0.69 1.43
CA PRO A 374 40.55 0.04 2.24
C PRO A 374 41.12 1.37 2.75
N GLY A 375 40.48 2.48 2.42
CA GLY A 375 40.89 3.84 2.80
C GLY A 375 42.08 4.43 2.04
N ALA A 376 42.71 3.70 1.12
CA ALA A 376 43.80 4.21 0.29
C ALA A 376 43.41 4.52 -1.16
N GLY A 377 42.25 4.03 -1.59
CA GLY A 377 41.74 4.18 -2.94
C GLY A 377 42.07 3.00 -3.84
N LEU A 378 41.76 3.16 -5.12
CA LEU A 378 41.92 2.18 -6.18
C LEU A 378 43.11 2.58 -7.07
N THR A 379 44.05 1.68 -7.24
CA THR A 379 45.25 1.87 -8.07
C THR A 379 45.28 0.82 -9.19
N GLY A 380 45.72 1.21 -10.37
CA GLY A 380 45.88 0.28 -11.49
C GLY A 380 46.79 0.85 -12.56
N ARG A 381 47.23 -0.02 -13.50
CA ARG A 381 48.13 0.35 -14.59
C ARG A 381 47.41 0.30 -15.92
N ILE A 382 47.39 1.41 -16.64
CA ILE A 382 46.84 1.52 -18.00
C ILE A 382 47.97 1.76 -19.00
N GLY A 383 48.33 0.72 -19.73
CA GLY A 383 49.52 0.77 -20.58
C GLY A 383 50.81 0.98 -19.77
N ALA A 384 51.48 2.10 -19.97
CA ALA A 384 52.69 2.46 -19.24
C ALA A 384 52.41 3.36 -18.00
N ASP A 385 51.21 3.91 -17.90
CA ASP A 385 50.83 4.90 -16.89
C ASP A 385 50.21 4.25 -15.65
N GLU A 386 50.63 4.72 -14.49
CA GLU A 386 50.01 4.38 -13.21
C GLU A 386 48.88 5.38 -12.93
N ALA A 387 47.68 4.85 -12.64
CA ALA A 387 46.52 5.64 -12.31
C ALA A 387 45.98 5.28 -10.93
N ARG A 388 45.61 6.28 -10.10
CA ARG A 388 45.08 6.09 -8.76
C ARG A 388 43.89 7.00 -8.51
N ILE A 389 42.78 6.42 -8.05
CA ILE A 389 41.59 7.17 -7.59
C ILE A 389 41.52 7.08 -6.08
N THR A 390 41.38 8.21 -5.40
CA THR A 390 41.35 8.30 -3.94
C THR A 390 40.60 9.54 -3.43
N GLY A 391 40.29 9.59 -2.14
CA GLY A 391 39.67 10.76 -1.49
C GLY A 391 40.70 11.87 -1.16
N ARG A 392 40.24 13.14 -1.21
CA ARG A 392 41.07 14.32 -0.93
C ARG A 392 41.78 14.25 0.45
N GLY A 393 41.08 13.83 1.50
CA GLY A 393 41.65 13.78 2.85
C GLY A 393 42.92 12.96 2.91
N LYS A 394 42.95 11.82 2.22
CA LYS A 394 44.12 10.93 2.16
C LYS A 394 45.27 11.56 1.39
N LEU A 395 44.99 12.25 0.29
CA LEU A 395 46.03 12.93 -0.50
C LEU A 395 46.70 14.07 0.27
N GLN A 396 45.94 14.82 1.06
CA GLN A 396 46.51 15.90 1.88
C GLN A 396 47.45 15.39 2.99
N GLU A 397 47.22 14.16 3.47
CA GLU A 397 48.12 13.50 4.42
C GLU A 397 49.40 13.00 3.73
N GLU A 398 49.27 12.42 2.53
CA GLU A 398 50.40 11.77 1.83
C GLU A 398 51.23 12.75 0.97
N LEU A 399 50.59 13.71 0.31
CA LEU A 399 51.23 14.63 -0.63
C LEU A 399 51.03 16.10 -0.19
N LYS A 400 51.84 16.54 0.79
CA LYS A 400 51.83 17.93 1.26
C LYS A 400 52.33 18.87 0.15
N GLY A 401 51.43 19.66 -0.46
CA GLY A 401 51.77 20.67 -1.47
C GLY A 401 51.15 20.44 -2.85
N LEU A 402 50.37 19.41 -3.05
CA LEU A 402 49.63 19.20 -4.31
C LEU A 402 48.54 20.28 -4.42
N ALA A 403 48.58 21.04 -5.51
CA ALA A 403 47.59 22.10 -5.80
C ALA A 403 46.28 21.42 -6.25
N LEU A 404 45.33 21.29 -5.32
CA LEU A 404 44.00 20.76 -5.60
C LEU A 404 42.98 21.91 -5.77
N PRO A 405 41.90 21.71 -6.55
CA PRO A 405 40.85 22.71 -6.70
C PRO A 405 40.18 23.01 -5.34
N PRO A 406 39.50 24.18 -5.18
CA PRO A 406 38.81 24.55 -3.98
C PRO A 406 37.82 23.47 -3.51
N ILE A 407 37.71 23.29 -2.18
CA ILE A 407 36.72 22.37 -1.61
C ILE A 407 35.34 22.97 -1.79
N GLU A 408 34.46 22.22 -2.45
CA GLU A 408 33.02 22.55 -2.53
C GLU A 408 32.17 21.51 -1.78
N PRO A 409 30.91 21.87 -1.43
CA PRO A 409 29.95 20.91 -0.91
C PRO A 409 29.73 19.76 -1.88
N GLY A 410 29.69 18.50 -1.36
CA GLY A 410 29.50 17.31 -2.16
C GLY A 410 30.51 16.22 -1.86
N MET A 411 30.38 15.08 -2.53
CA MET A 411 31.39 14.01 -2.52
C MET A 411 32.40 14.28 -3.63
N GLU A 412 33.64 13.91 -3.40
CA GLU A 412 34.72 14.12 -4.35
C GLU A 412 35.65 12.92 -4.36
N SER A 413 36.08 12.52 -5.55
CA SER A 413 37.23 11.62 -5.75
C SER A 413 38.26 12.26 -6.65
N ILE A 414 39.53 12.01 -6.41
CA ILE A 414 40.64 12.60 -7.13
C ILE A 414 41.41 11.52 -7.86
N LEU A 415 41.64 11.75 -9.15
CA LEU A 415 42.47 10.92 -10.00
C LEU A 415 43.87 11.49 -10.05
N LEU A 416 44.83 10.65 -9.76
CA LEU A 416 46.26 10.90 -10.04
C LEU A 416 46.70 10.03 -11.23
N MET A 417 47.52 10.57 -12.08
CA MET A 417 48.24 9.84 -13.14
C MET A 417 49.75 10.08 -12.95
N ASN A 418 50.49 9.00 -12.80
CA ASN A 418 51.94 9.02 -12.53
C ASN A 418 52.32 9.93 -11.35
N GLY A 419 51.44 9.99 -10.32
CA GLY A 419 51.61 10.82 -9.14
C GLY A 419 51.23 12.30 -9.29
N GLU A 420 50.85 12.76 -10.49
CA GLU A 420 50.38 14.11 -10.75
C GLU A 420 48.85 14.21 -10.68
N TYR A 421 48.34 15.40 -10.30
CA TYR A 421 46.91 15.68 -10.29
C TYR A 421 46.35 15.70 -11.71
N ALA A 422 45.50 14.70 -12.03
CA ALA A 422 44.89 14.58 -13.35
C ALA A 422 43.46 15.13 -13.37
N ALA A 423 42.63 14.80 -12.38
CA ALA A 423 41.27 15.35 -12.27
C ALA A 423 40.67 15.20 -10.87
N ALA A 424 39.70 16.08 -10.54
CA ALA A 424 38.77 15.88 -9.45
C ALA A 424 37.37 15.64 -10.01
N PHE A 425 36.75 14.56 -9.60
CA PHE A 425 35.37 14.20 -9.91
C PHE A 425 34.49 14.62 -8.76
N ARG A 426 33.51 15.49 -9.00
CA ARG A 426 32.55 15.95 -8.01
C ARG A 426 31.22 15.25 -8.21
N PHE A 427 30.66 14.79 -7.11
CA PHE A 427 29.39 14.06 -7.12
C PHE A 427 28.40 14.77 -6.21
N ARG A 428 27.15 14.79 -6.65
CA ARG A 428 26.02 15.27 -5.85
C ARG A 428 24.85 14.33 -5.98
N ASP A 429 24.08 14.23 -4.92
CA ASP A 429 22.81 13.55 -4.96
C ASP A 429 21.75 14.55 -5.43
N GLU A 430 21.43 14.50 -6.71
CA GLU A 430 20.53 15.46 -7.35
C GLU A 430 19.07 15.22 -6.94
N PRO A 431 18.27 16.30 -6.79
CA PRO A 431 16.86 16.18 -6.52
C PRO A 431 16.14 15.46 -7.68
N ARG A 432 15.09 14.73 -7.36
CA ARG A 432 14.21 14.14 -8.36
C ARG A 432 13.55 15.24 -9.18
N GLU A 433 13.32 15.01 -10.45
CA GLU A 433 12.73 15.99 -11.38
C GLU A 433 11.34 16.45 -10.92
N ASP A 434 10.56 15.53 -10.32
CA ASP A 434 9.21 15.79 -9.84
C ASP A 434 9.14 16.44 -8.44
N SER A 435 10.27 16.52 -7.70
CA SER A 435 10.28 17.02 -6.32
C SER A 435 9.74 18.44 -6.19
N LYS A 436 10.20 19.35 -7.02
CA LYS A 436 9.79 20.76 -6.94
C LYS A 436 8.32 20.97 -7.26
N SER A 437 7.83 20.36 -8.34
CA SER A 437 6.43 20.47 -8.76
C SER A 437 5.48 19.84 -7.74
N PHE A 438 5.86 18.68 -7.20
CA PHE A 438 5.12 18.01 -6.14
C PHE A 438 5.02 18.87 -4.87
N LEU A 439 6.14 19.38 -4.36
CA LEU A 439 6.14 20.19 -3.14
C LEU A 439 5.34 21.49 -3.27
N GLN A 440 5.37 22.12 -4.45
CA GLN A 440 4.63 23.34 -4.71
C GLN A 440 3.11 23.17 -4.70
N HIS A 441 2.58 21.99 -5.10
CA HIS A 441 1.15 21.79 -5.09
C HIS A 441 0.59 21.26 -3.76
N LEU A 442 1.43 20.83 -2.82
CA LEU A 442 0.99 20.29 -1.52
C LEU A 442 0.13 21.26 -0.72
N ASN A 443 0.50 22.53 -0.66
CA ASN A 443 -0.26 23.53 0.07
C ASN A 443 -1.62 23.80 -0.61
N PRO A 444 -1.70 24.23 -1.89
CA PRO A 444 -2.97 24.58 -2.51
C PRO A 444 -3.91 23.39 -2.68
N LYS A 445 -3.41 22.20 -3.06
CA LYS A 445 -4.26 21.05 -3.32
C LYS A 445 -4.53 20.18 -2.08
N HIS A 446 -3.54 20.04 -1.19
CA HIS A 446 -3.64 19.12 -0.06
C HIS A 446 -3.79 19.79 1.30
N GLY A 447 -3.68 21.13 1.36
CA GLY A 447 -3.82 21.90 2.59
C GLY A 447 -2.70 21.60 3.59
N VAL A 448 -1.54 21.19 3.11
CA VAL A 448 -0.32 21.02 3.90
C VAL A 448 0.17 22.40 4.27
N LYS A 449 0.32 22.65 5.57
CA LYS A 449 0.70 23.94 6.10
C LYS A 449 2.21 24.08 6.29
N ARG A 450 2.90 22.96 6.52
CA ARG A 450 4.31 22.95 6.87
C ARG A 450 5.02 21.80 6.17
N ILE A 451 6.12 22.11 5.51
CA ILE A 451 6.98 21.15 4.80
C ILE A 451 8.38 21.31 5.36
N MET A 452 8.96 20.20 5.81
CA MET A 452 10.27 20.16 6.44
C MET A 452 11.18 19.15 5.74
N LEU A 453 12.45 19.51 5.60
CA LEU A 453 13.53 18.60 5.21
C LEU A 453 14.32 18.23 6.47
N LEU A 454 14.47 16.95 6.75
CA LEU A 454 15.16 16.45 7.94
C LEU A 454 16.24 15.45 7.54
N SER A 455 17.53 15.80 7.77
CA SER A 455 18.64 14.99 7.31
C SER A 455 19.79 14.92 8.33
N GLY A 456 20.51 13.79 8.32
CA GLY A 456 21.77 13.62 9.03
C GLY A 456 22.98 14.25 8.32
N ASP A 457 22.81 14.71 7.09
CA ASP A 457 23.89 15.25 6.27
C ASP A 457 24.35 16.63 6.71
N ARG A 458 25.46 17.09 6.12
CA ARG A 458 26.06 18.39 6.39
C ARG A 458 25.14 19.53 5.96
N GLU A 459 25.21 20.65 6.67
CA GLU A 459 24.41 21.84 6.44
C GLU A 459 24.41 22.30 4.97
N ALA A 460 25.58 22.35 4.33
CA ALA A 460 25.72 22.81 2.96
C ALA A 460 24.91 21.96 1.96
N GLU A 461 24.91 20.63 2.10
CA GLU A 461 24.17 19.71 1.25
C GLU A 461 22.65 19.86 1.43
N VAL A 462 22.22 19.95 2.69
CA VAL A 462 20.80 20.06 3.02
C VAL A 462 20.23 21.40 2.56
N ARG A 463 20.97 22.50 2.75
CA ARG A 463 20.57 23.82 2.27
C ARG A 463 20.54 23.92 0.76
N TYR A 464 21.50 23.30 0.06
CA TYR A 464 21.51 23.23 -1.40
C TYR A 464 20.23 22.56 -1.92
N LEU A 465 19.90 21.37 -1.39
CA LEU A 465 18.69 20.66 -1.79
C LEU A 465 17.43 21.47 -1.46
N ALA A 466 17.32 21.99 -0.24
CA ALA A 466 16.17 22.77 0.20
C ALA A 466 15.90 23.97 -0.72
N ALA A 467 16.95 24.69 -1.12
CA ALA A 467 16.84 25.81 -2.07
C ALA A 467 16.38 25.37 -3.46
N ARG A 468 16.87 24.22 -3.96
CA ARG A 468 16.52 23.68 -5.29
C ARG A 468 15.05 23.25 -5.36
N VAL A 469 14.54 22.61 -4.31
CA VAL A 469 13.18 22.08 -4.26
C VAL A 469 12.16 23.08 -3.67
N GLY A 470 12.63 24.17 -3.05
CA GLY A 470 11.78 25.24 -2.50
C GLY A 470 11.27 24.97 -1.07
N ILE A 471 12.00 24.18 -0.27
CA ILE A 471 11.72 23.97 1.15
C ILE A 471 12.42 25.04 1.98
N THR A 472 11.66 25.73 2.84
CA THR A 472 12.19 26.78 3.72
C THR A 472 12.69 26.26 5.07
N GLU A 473 12.11 25.19 5.58
CA GLU A 473 12.47 24.58 6.86
C GLU A 473 13.34 23.35 6.62
N ALA A 474 14.64 23.49 6.85
CA ALA A 474 15.62 22.43 6.67
C ALA A 474 16.45 22.23 7.93
N LEU A 475 16.44 21.00 8.45
CA LEU A 475 17.20 20.58 9.63
C LEU A 475 18.28 19.59 9.20
N PHE A 476 19.52 19.89 9.56
CA PHE A 476 20.71 19.17 9.13
C PHE A 476 21.49 18.60 10.31
N GLY A 477 22.39 17.66 10.06
CA GLY A 477 23.27 17.05 11.06
C GLY A 477 22.51 16.30 12.16
N LYS A 478 21.32 15.76 11.87
CA LYS A 478 20.48 15.13 12.87
C LYS A 478 20.72 13.64 12.99
N THR A 479 20.96 13.18 14.24
CA THR A 479 21.05 11.74 14.52
C THR A 479 19.68 11.08 14.40
N PRO A 480 19.60 9.74 14.29
CA PRO A 480 18.33 9.02 14.29
C PRO A 480 17.46 9.32 15.52
N GLU A 481 18.06 9.49 16.70
CA GLU A 481 17.37 9.81 17.94
C GLU A 481 16.81 11.24 17.91
N GLU A 482 17.58 12.21 17.40
CA GLU A 482 17.11 13.58 17.22
C GLU A 482 15.98 13.65 16.18
N LYS A 483 16.07 12.88 15.07
CA LYS A 483 14.99 12.77 14.08
C LYS A 483 13.72 12.27 14.73
N LEU A 484 13.78 11.21 15.53
CA LEU A 484 12.66 10.66 16.28
C LEU A 484 11.99 11.71 17.17
N GLU A 485 12.78 12.47 17.96
CA GLU A 485 12.22 13.48 18.87
C GLU A 485 11.56 14.64 18.11
N ILE A 486 12.15 15.08 17.00
CA ILE A 486 11.58 16.14 16.14
C ILE A 486 10.23 15.67 15.56
N VAL A 487 10.18 14.47 14.98
CA VAL A 487 8.94 13.93 14.38
C VAL A 487 7.87 13.72 15.45
N ARG A 488 8.23 13.19 16.62
CA ARG A 488 7.33 13.03 17.77
C ARG A 488 6.76 14.37 18.26
N ALA A 489 7.57 15.42 18.31
CA ALA A 489 7.14 16.75 18.71
C ALA A 489 6.16 17.35 17.68
N GLU A 490 6.42 17.19 16.39
CA GLU A 490 5.53 17.67 15.32
C GLU A 490 4.21 16.87 15.29
N ALA A 491 4.25 15.55 15.47
CA ALA A 491 3.06 14.70 15.51
C ALA A 491 2.12 15.05 16.68
N LYS A 492 2.67 15.57 17.80
CA LYS A 492 1.86 16.10 18.92
C LYS A 492 1.20 17.44 18.59
N ARG A 493 1.76 18.25 17.69
CA ARG A 493 1.24 19.58 17.30
C ARG A 493 0.15 19.47 16.25
N ALA A 494 0.37 18.60 15.23
CA ALA A 494 -0.55 18.40 14.13
C ALA A 494 -0.34 17.00 13.51
N PRO A 495 -1.35 16.44 12.84
CA PRO A 495 -1.16 15.21 12.06
C PRO A 495 0.00 15.38 11.08
N THR A 496 1.02 14.54 11.25
CA THR A 496 2.31 14.62 10.57
C THR A 496 2.56 13.37 9.74
N LEU A 497 2.93 13.58 8.48
CA LEU A 497 3.43 12.55 7.58
C LEU A 497 4.95 12.60 7.56
N PHE A 498 5.61 11.47 7.74
CA PHE A 498 7.05 11.32 7.56
C PHE A 498 7.34 10.38 6.40
N ILE A 499 8.25 10.76 5.53
CA ILE A 499 8.67 10.00 4.36
C ILE A 499 10.20 9.82 4.40
N GLY A 500 10.65 8.57 4.30
CA GLY A 500 12.07 8.21 4.23
C GLY A 500 12.28 6.87 3.52
N ASP A 501 13.53 6.50 3.28
CA ASP A 501 13.90 5.25 2.59
C ASP A 501 14.82 4.35 3.43
N GLY A 502 15.40 4.88 4.50
CA GLY A 502 16.49 4.28 5.24
C GLY A 502 16.09 3.51 6.51
N ILE A 503 16.89 2.53 6.88
CA ILE A 503 16.77 1.79 8.16
C ILE A 503 16.83 2.75 9.35
N ASN A 504 17.64 3.81 9.22
CA ASN A 504 17.83 4.81 10.26
C ASN A 504 16.59 5.66 10.54
N ASP A 505 15.64 5.69 9.62
CA ASP A 505 14.40 6.47 9.71
C ASP A 505 13.23 5.68 10.31
N ALA A 506 13.38 4.36 10.52
CA ALA A 506 12.33 3.51 11.06
C ALA A 506 11.72 4.03 12.38
N PRO A 507 12.52 4.49 13.38
CA PRO A 507 11.95 5.06 14.60
C PRO A 507 11.16 6.36 14.36
N ALA A 508 11.63 7.21 13.43
CA ALA A 508 10.95 8.46 13.07
C ALA A 508 9.63 8.18 12.32
N MET A 509 9.60 7.17 11.43
CA MET A 509 8.37 6.73 10.76
C MET A 509 7.30 6.29 11.75
N GLN A 510 7.66 5.46 12.74
CA GLN A 510 6.73 5.01 13.78
C GLN A 510 6.23 6.14 14.70
N ALA A 511 7.02 7.20 14.88
CA ALA A 511 6.64 8.34 15.70
C ALA A 511 5.71 9.33 14.98
N ALA A 512 5.64 9.27 13.66
CA ALA A 512 4.74 10.09 12.87
C ALA A 512 3.27 9.66 13.01
N THR A 513 2.34 10.50 12.57
CA THR A 513 0.93 10.11 12.43
C THR A 513 0.76 9.10 11.30
N VAL A 514 1.54 9.28 10.24
CA VAL A 514 1.64 8.38 9.10
C VAL A 514 3.11 8.30 8.69
N GLY A 515 3.67 7.10 8.66
CA GLY A 515 5.02 6.81 8.18
C GLY A 515 4.99 6.13 6.82
N ILE A 516 5.71 6.66 5.83
CA ILE A 516 5.78 6.10 4.49
C ILE A 516 7.23 5.80 4.13
N ALA A 517 7.47 4.59 3.66
CA ALA A 517 8.77 4.19 3.13
C ALA A 517 8.79 4.24 1.59
N PHE A 518 9.87 4.73 1.01
CA PHE A 518 10.16 4.65 -0.41
C PHE A 518 11.12 3.50 -0.72
N GLY A 519 10.80 2.73 -1.76
CA GLY A 519 11.67 1.69 -2.28
C GLY A 519 11.72 0.40 -1.44
N GLN A 520 12.61 -0.49 -1.83
CA GLN A 520 12.75 -1.84 -1.25
C GLN A 520 14.00 -1.98 -0.38
N ASN A 521 14.59 -0.87 0.08
CA ASN A 521 15.98 -0.86 0.55
C ASN A 521 16.24 -1.63 1.85
N SER A 522 15.22 -1.95 2.66
CA SER A 522 15.37 -2.90 3.76
C SER A 522 14.04 -3.46 4.28
N ASP A 523 14.09 -4.71 4.74
CA ASP A 523 12.97 -5.35 5.43
C ASP A 523 12.57 -4.56 6.71
N VAL A 524 13.53 -3.96 7.41
CA VAL A 524 13.32 -3.21 8.67
C VAL A 524 12.56 -1.90 8.42
N THR A 525 12.91 -1.14 7.38
CA THR A 525 12.22 0.11 7.03
C THR A 525 10.80 -0.18 6.57
N ALA A 526 10.64 -1.22 5.74
CA ALA A 526 9.34 -1.67 5.32
C ALA A 526 8.49 -2.14 6.52
N GLU A 527 9.09 -2.71 7.57
CA GLU A 527 8.38 -3.18 8.76
C GLU A 527 7.88 -2.03 9.64
N ALA A 528 8.61 -0.91 9.69
CA ALA A 528 8.27 0.26 10.49
C ALA A 528 7.23 1.20 9.84
N ALA A 529 7.07 1.16 8.52
CA ALA A 529 6.19 2.05 7.79
C ALA A 529 4.73 1.60 7.80
N ASP A 530 3.79 2.56 7.77
CA ASP A 530 2.35 2.30 7.58
C ASP A 530 2.02 1.96 6.12
N ALA A 531 2.79 2.50 5.18
CA ALA A 531 2.73 2.14 3.77
C ALA A 531 4.12 2.15 3.13
N VAL A 532 4.28 1.31 2.10
CA VAL A 532 5.50 1.26 1.30
C VAL A 532 5.15 1.58 -0.15
N ILE A 533 5.80 2.57 -0.71
CA ILE A 533 5.72 2.92 -2.12
C ILE A 533 6.86 2.21 -2.83
N MET A 534 6.52 1.18 -3.62
CA MET A 534 7.51 0.30 -4.26
C MET A 534 8.31 1.02 -5.33
N GLU A 535 7.65 1.85 -6.13
CA GLU A 535 8.27 2.77 -7.07
C GLU A 535 8.64 4.06 -6.34
N PRO A 536 9.91 4.40 -6.18
CA PRO A 536 10.32 5.59 -5.45
C PRO A 536 10.04 6.87 -6.27
N SER A 537 8.77 7.28 -6.33
CA SER A 537 8.26 8.44 -7.05
C SER A 537 7.34 9.26 -6.15
N LEU A 538 7.53 10.56 -6.14
CA LEU A 538 6.67 11.49 -5.41
C LEU A 538 5.25 11.58 -6.01
N ARG A 539 5.10 11.23 -7.29
CA ARG A 539 3.80 11.08 -7.94
C ARG A 539 2.98 9.97 -7.28
N LYS A 540 3.60 8.86 -6.88
CA LYS A 540 2.95 7.76 -6.16
C LYS A 540 2.50 8.18 -4.75
N LEU A 541 3.26 9.05 -4.10
CA LEU A 541 2.84 9.65 -2.84
C LEU A 541 1.59 10.53 -3.04
N ASP A 542 1.54 11.32 -4.11
CA ASP A 542 0.38 12.11 -4.47
C ASP A 542 -0.85 11.23 -4.74
N GLU A 543 -0.68 10.16 -5.52
CA GLU A 543 -1.73 9.16 -5.76
C GLU A 543 -2.27 8.59 -4.44
N LEU A 544 -1.40 8.23 -3.49
CA LEU A 544 -1.79 7.70 -2.18
C LEU A 544 -2.63 8.71 -1.37
N ILE A 545 -2.25 9.99 -1.36
CA ILE A 545 -3.01 11.04 -0.70
C ILE A 545 -4.40 11.20 -1.33
N HIS A 546 -4.49 11.15 -2.64
CA HIS A 546 -5.75 11.20 -3.38
C HIS A 546 -6.62 9.99 -3.11
N ILE A 547 -6.06 8.78 -3.10
CA ILE A 547 -6.76 7.52 -2.75
C ILE A 547 -7.35 7.62 -1.34
N GLY A 548 -6.57 8.05 -0.35
CA GLY A 548 -7.04 8.20 1.03
C GLY A 548 -8.18 9.23 1.17
N ARG A 549 -8.08 10.39 0.52
CA ARG A 549 -9.15 11.41 0.49
C ARG A 549 -10.42 10.90 -0.13
N ARG A 550 -10.29 10.25 -1.28
CA ARG A 550 -11.42 9.71 -2.02
C ARG A 550 -12.12 8.61 -1.24
N MET A 551 -11.35 7.68 -0.68
CA MET A 551 -11.87 6.62 0.20
C MET A 551 -12.66 7.21 1.37
N ARG A 552 -12.09 8.17 2.11
CA ARG A 552 -12.75 8.81 3.24
C ARG A 552 -14.05 9.52 2.83
N ARG A 553 -14.03 10.24 1.69
CA ARG A 553 -15.22 10.91 1.15
C ARG A 553 -16.33 9.91 0.83
N ILE A 554 -16.01 8.84 0.10
CA ILE A 554 -16.96 7.80 -0.29
C ILE A 554 -17.50 7.06 0.94
N ALA A 555 -16.64 6.69 1.88
CA ALA A 555 -17.05 6.02 3.12
C ALA A 555 -18.04 6.88 3.92
N LEU A 556 -17.73 8.17 4.11
CA LEU A 556 -18.62 9.09 4.83
C LEU A 556 -19.91 9.38 4.06
N GLN A 557 -19.89 9.53 2.75
CA GLN A 557 -21.09 9.70 1.93
C GLN A 557 -22.02 8.50 2.07
N SER A 558 -21.50 7.28 1.98
CA SER A 558 -22.29 6.06 2.12
C SER A 558 -22.87 5.91 3.54
N ALA A 559 -22.05 6.14 4.56
CA ALA A 559 -22.47 5.98 5.93
C ALA A 559 -23.49 7.05 6.36
N ILE A 560 -23.18 8.33 6.15
CA ILE A 560 -24.05 9.45 6.55
C ILE A 560 -25.31 9.48 5.68
N GLY A 561 -25.17 9.27 4.37
CA GLY A 561 -26.31 9.23 3.46
C GLY A 561 -27.30 8.11 3.80
N GLY A 562 -26.76 6.90 4.08
CA GLY A 562 -27.58 5.77 4.50
C GLY A 562 -28.33 6.04 5.82
N ILE A 563 -27.61 6.54 6.86
CA ILE A 563 -28.23 6.89 8.15
C ILE A 563 -29.31 7.96 7.96
N ALA A 564 -29.06 9.00 7.18
CA ALA A 564 -30.01 10.07 6.95
C ALA A 564 -31.31 9.55 6.29
N LEU A 565 -31.19 8.69 5.29
CA LEU A 565 -32.34 8.05 4.64
C LEU A 565 -33.09 7.14 5.62
N SER A 566 -32.39 6.33 6.41
CA SER A 566 -33.03 5.49 7.44
C SER A 566 -33.74 6.34 8.51
N MET A 567 -33.20 7.49 8.93
CA MET A 567 -33.85 8.40 9.87
C MET A 567 -35.16 8.99 9.29
N VAL A 568 -35.16 9.38 8.03
CA VAL A 568 -36.38 9.83 7.34
C VAL A 568 -37.42 8.70 7.31
N GLY A 569 -36.97 7.48 6.97
CA GLY A 569 -37.82 6.29 6.98
C GLY A 569 -38.40 5.96 8.37
N MET A 570 -37.60 6.11 9.44
CA MET A 570 -38.09 5.96 10.83
C MET A 570 -39.21 6.95 11.15
N GLY A 571 -39.05 8.21 10.73
CA GLY A 571 -40.09 9.23 10.88
C GLY A 571 -41.39 8.85 10.18
N MET A 572 -41.29 8.38 8.92
CA MET A 572 -42.44 7.89 8.14
C MET A 572 -43.09 6.66 8.77
N ALA A 573 -42.30 5.72 9.27
CA ALA A 573 -42.77 4.51 9.94
C ALA A 573 -43.49 4.85 11.27
N ALA A 574 -42.92 5.73 12.08
CA ALA A 574 -43.50 6.17 13.35
C ALA A 574 -44.85 6.90 13.17
N THR A 575 -44.99 7.65 12.07
CA THR A 575 -46.27 8.35 11.72
C THR A 575 -47.25 7.44 10.99
N GLY A 576 -46.87 6.21 10.61
CA GLY A 576 -47.75 5.22 9.98
C GLY A 576 -47.82 5.30 8.47
N HIS A 577 -46.94 6.09 7.81
CA HIS A 577 -46.85 6.19 6.36
C HIS A 577 -46.02 5.07 5.72
N LEU A 578 -45.35 4.25 6.53
CA LEU A 578 -44.52 3.15 6.05
C LEU A 578 -44.90 1.86 6.81
N SER A 579 -45.31 0.83 6.06
CA SER A 579 -45.58 -0.50 6.64
C SER A 579 -44.28 -1.26 6.94
N PRO A 580 -44.28 -2.26 7.83
CA PRO A 580 -43.09 -3.06 8.15
C PRO A 580 -42.44 -3.69 6.92
N VAL A 581 -43.22 -4.23 5.99
CA VAL A 581 -42.71 -4.84 4.73
C VAL A 581 -42.10 -3.79 3.82
N ALA A 582 -42.78 -2.65 3.62
CA ALA A 582 -42.26 -1.58 2.79
C ALA A 582 -41.00 -0.96 3.39
N GLY A 583 -40.93 -0.86 4.75
CA GLY A 583 -39.74 -0.44 5.48
C GLY A 583 -38.55 -1.38 5.27
N ALA A 584 -38.78 -2.70 5.29
CA ALA A 584 -37.74 -3.70 5.02
C ALA A 584 -37.18 -3.57 3.60
N VAL A 585 -38.07 -3.45 2.59
CA VAL A 585 -37.63 -3.28 1.21
C VAL A 585 -36.88 -1.96 1.00
N ALA A 586 -37.38 -0.85 1.62
CA ALA A 586 -36.71 0.44 1.54
C ALA A 586 -35.30 0.40 2.17
N GLN A 587 -35.15 -0.28 3.33
CA GLN A 587 -33.84 -0.45 3.97
C GLN A 587 -32.88 -1.24 3.10
N GLU A 588 -33.33 -2.33 2.47
CA GLU A 588 -32.47 -3.12 1.59
C GLU A 588 -31.97 -2.29 0.38
N VAL A 589 -32.85 -1.44 -0.18
CA VAL A 589 -32.46 -0.51 -1.25
C VAL A 589 -31.39 0.47 -0.76
N ILE A 590 -31.54 1.03 0.45
CA ILE A 590 -30.54 1.91 1.07
C ILE A 590 -29.21 1.20 1.23
N ASP A 591 -29.22 -0.05 1.72
CA ASP A 591 -28.02 -0.86 1.94
C ASP A 591 -27.28 -1.15 0.65
N VAL A 592 -28.00 -1.58 -0.40
CA VAL A 592 -27.43 -1.83 -1.73
C VAL A 592 -26.80 -0.56 -2.31
N LEU A 593 -27.50 0.57 -2.24
CA LEU A 593 -26.99 1.85 -2.75
C LEU A 593 -25.73 2.29 -1.98
N ALA A 594 -25.70 2.13 -0.67
CA ALA A 594 -24.55 2.47 0.17
C ALA A 594 -23.33 1.61 -0.17
N VAL A 595 -23.52 0.30 -0.37
CA VAL A 595 -22.45 -0.63 -0.74
C VAL A 595 -21.95 -0.39 -2.16
N LEU A 596 -22.86 -0.18 -3.12
CA LEU A 596 -22.47 0.15 -4.51
C LEU A 596 -21.67 1.45 -4.58
N ASN A 597 -22.06 2.46 -3.78
CA ASN A 597 -21.28 3.69 -3.69
C ASN A 597 -19.89 3.41 -3.05
N ALA A 598 -19.81 2.56 -2.01
CA ALA A 598 -18.56 2.22 -1.35
C ALA A 598 -17.58 1.48 -2.27
N VAL A 599 -18.08 0.58 -3.12
CA VAL A 599 -17.25 -0.15 -4.12
C VAL A 599 -16.54 0.79 -5.09
N ARG A 600 -17.06 2.01 -5.32
CA ARG A 600 -16.38 3.03 -6.14
C ARG A 600 -15.00 3.40 -5.63
N ALA A 601 -14.69 3.13 -4.36
CA ALA A 601 -13.35 3.35 -3.82
C ALA A 601 -12.28 2.42 -4.43
N SER A 602 -12.67 1.28 -5.00
CA SER A 602 -11.76 0.36 -5.68
C SER A 602 -11.50 0.74 -7.15
N LEU A 603 -12.25 1.68 -7.71
CA LEU A 603 -12.09 2.11 -9.09
C LEU A 603 -11.18 3.34 -9.18
N PRO A 604 -10.37 3.47 -10.24
CA PRO A 604 -9.62 4.70 -10.48
C PRO A 604 -10.60 5.88 -10.60
N GLY A 605 -10.24 7.04 -10.07
CA GLY A 605 -11.02 8.26 -10.16
C GLY A 605 -10.32 9.25 -11.09
N ASN A 606 -11.08 10.15 -11.69
CA ASN A 606 -10.56 11.23 -12.56
C ASN A 606 -9.59 12.19 -11.83
N ASP A 607 -9.50 12.09 -10.51
CA ASP A 607 -8.62 12.93 -9.67
C ASP A 607 -7.20 12.35 -9.50
N LEU A 608 -6.91 11.16 -10.08
CA LEU A 608 -5.60 10.53 -9.95
C LEU A 608 -4.64 11.10 -11.01
N PRO A 609 -3.49 11.68 -10.60
CA PRO A 609 -2.48 12.15 -11.55
C PRO A 609 -1.90 10.95 -12.30
N GLY A 610 -2.10 10.85 -13.57
CA GLY A 610 -1.54 9.79 -14.42
C GLY A 610 -2.38 9.37 -15.62
N ASP A 611 -3.69 9.53 -15.58
CA ASP A 611 -4.54 9.16 -16.72
C ASP A 611 -4.49 10.19 -17.87
N ASP A 612 -4.02 11.42 -17.61
CA ASP A 612 -3.95 12.50 -18.61
C ASP A 612 -2.73 12.44 -19.55
N LEU A 613 -1.79 11.51 -19.36
CA LEU A 613 -0.55 11.44 -20.14
C LEU A 613 -0.52 10.31 -21.17
N GLU A 614 -1.39 9.31 -21.08
CA GLU A 614 -1.52 8.28 -22.12
C GLU A 614 -2.34 8.78 -23.34
N GLU A 615 -3.14 9.86 -23.19
CA GLU A 615 -3.88 10.47 -24.33
C GLU A 615 -3.07 11.53 -25.11
N ARG A 616 -1.81 11.80 -24.74
CA ARG A 616 -0.98 12.85 -25.36
C ARG A 616 0.37 12.38 -25.93
N VAL A 617 0.52 11.08 -26.19
CA VAL A 617 1.69 10.56 -26.96
C VAL A 617 1.24 9.92 -28.25
#